data_e1558c2c22a2c774432ad146e738d85d
#
_entry.id   e1558c2c22a2c774432ad146e738d85d
#
_cell.length_a   1.000
_cell.length_b   1.000
_cell.length_c   1.000
_cell.angle_alpha   90.00
_cell.angle_beta   90.00
_cell.angle_gamma   90.00
#
_symmetry.space_group_name_H-M   'P 1'
#
loop_
_entity.id
_entity.type
_entity.pdbx_description
1 polymer ?
#
loop_
_entity_poly.entity_id
_entity_poly.type
_entity_poly.pdbx_seq_one_letter_code
_entity_poly.pdbx_strand_id
1 'polypeptide(L)'
;MLHWQDIFRPLVEGLGPKPPEELVRWFDTNTFFRAPEVSTIDSPKASAATPSASVPSPRVVTLPSPYTFSRAAHNAADRNRLMQQVAERLLRPAMRTAAAAGAQVIHLEEPWLTYYGIDDADWKPFAAAVASMTSGLAAIVILHCYFGDASPHLKRLMDLQVTGIGVDLVETDVAALGKDWAGKSLLIGCLNGRSSVVEPLDATVELTRYIADTVQPRDLYLSSNCELQYLPTGVAEQKVRRLGEVARKAKELVSV
;
A
#
# COMPACT_ATOMS: atom_id res chain seq x y z
N MET A 1 1.11 -14.02 -14.86
CA MET A 1 0.43 -12.82 -14.33
C MET A 1 -0.46 -13.33 -13.21
N LEU A 2 -0.16 -13.01 -11.95
CA LEU A 2 -1.03 -13.35 -10.83
C LEU A 2 -2.28 -12.49 -10.99
N HIS A 3 -3.45 -13.10 -11.05
CA HIS A 3 -4.69 -12.35 -11.01
C HIS A 3 -4.79 -11.67 -9.64
N TRP A 4 -5.17 -10.44 -9.61
CA TRP A 4 -5.39 -9.65 -8.41
C TRP A 4 -6.32 -10.33 -7.40
N GLN A 5 -7.26 -11.13 -7.89
CA GLN A 5 -8.14 -12.00 -7.11
C GLN A 5 -7.40 -12.94 -6.14
N ASP A 6 -6.12 -13.15 -6.33
CA ASP A 6 -5.28 -14.03 -5.51
C ASP A 6 -4.22 -13.27 -4.71
N ILE A 7 -4.41 -11.96 -4.43
CA ILE A 7 -3.42 -11.10 -3.71
C ILE A 7 -2.94 -11.74 -2.39
N PHE A 8 -3.78 -12.48 -1.70
CA PHE A 8 -3.44 -13.11 -0.44
C PHE A 8 -2.79 -14.48 -0.62
N ARG A 9 -3.15 -15.21 -1.67
CA ARG A 9 -2.74 -16.60 -1.91
C ARG A 9 -1.25 -16.80 -2.16
N PRO A 10 -0.57 -15.92 -2.91
CA PRO A 10 0.86 -16.06 -3.13
C PRO A 10 1.68 -15.96 -1.84
N LEU A 11 1.12 -15.35 -0.80
CA LEU A 11 1.82 -15.12 0.46
C LEU A 11 1.75 -16.33 1.40
N VAL A 12 0.78 -17.23 1.21
CA VAL A 12 0.50 -18.29 2.18
C VAL A 12 0.35 -19.65 1.50
N GLU A 13 1.29 -20.55 1.74
CA GLU A 13 1.07 -21.99 1.62
C GLU A 13 0.25 -22.41 2.84
N GLY A 14 -0.95 -22.95 2.63
CA GLY A 14 -1.74 -23.44 3.74
C GLY A 14 -2.89 -22.53 4.18
N LEU A 15 -3.34 -21.63 3.36
CA LEU A 15 -4.70 -21.10 3.47
C LEU A 15 -5.71 -22.21 3.19
N GLY A 16 -5.90 -23.08 4.17
CA GLY A 16 -6.87 -24.17 4.13
C GLY A 16 -6.74 -25.18 2.98
N PRO A 17 -7.29 -26.39 3.12
CA PRO A 17 -7.26 -27.42 2.09
C PRO A 17 -8.20 -27.11 0.89
N LYS A 18 -9.09 -26.12 1.02
CA LYS A 18 -10.02 -25.71 -0.05
C LYS A 18 -9.68 -24.32 -0.55
N PRO A 19 -9.67 -24.09 -1.88
CA PRO A 19 -9.71 -22.74 -2.38
C PRO A 19 -10.95 -22.04 -1.86
N PRO A 20 -10.88 -20.80 -1.38
CA PRO A 20 -12.07 -20.05 -0.97
C PRO A 20 -13.06 -20.01 -2.14
N GLU A 21 -14.29 -20.44 -1.90
CA GLU A 21 -15.30 -20.54 -2.95
C GLU A 21 -15.95 -19.19 -3.21
N GLU A 22 -15.98 -18.32 -2.19
CA GLU A 22 -16.66 -17.04 -2.26
C GLU A 22 -15.78 -15.97 -2.93
N LEU A 23 -16.34 -15.39 -4.00
CA LEU A 23 -15.83 -14.19 -4.63
C LEU A 23 -16.46 -12.97 -3.97
N VAL A 24 -15.65 -12.17 -3.33
CA VAL A 24 -16.06 -10.92 -2.69
C VAL A 24 -15.64 -9.75 -3.59
N ARG A 25 -16.55 -8.79 -3.78
CA ARG A 25 -16.22 -7.58 -4.54
C ARG A 25 -15.15 -6.77 -3.80
N TRP A 26 -14.12 -6.38 -4.53
CA TRP A 26 -13.07 -5.53 -3.98
C TRP A 26 -13.54 -4.09 -3.93
N PHE A 27 -13.98 -3.68 -2.75
CA PHE A 27 -14.55 -2.34 -2.51
C PHE A 27 -15.60 -1.99 -3.58
N ASP A 28 -15.67 -0.76 -4.05
CA ASP A 28 -16.56 -0.33 -5.14
C ASP A 28 -15.95 -0.49 -6.54
N THR A 29 -15.03 -1.41 -6.73
CA THR A 29 -14.44 -1.69 -8.03
C THR A 29 -15.24 -2.73 -8.81
N ASN A 30 -14.86 -2.95 -10.07
CA ASN A 30 -15.40 -4.02 -10.92
C ASN A 30 -14.60 -5.33 -10.79
N THR A 31 -13.72 -5.43 -9.80
CA THR A 31 -12.92 -6.63 -9.54
C THR A 31 -13.40 -7.36 -8.30
N PHE A 32 -13.03 -8.64 -8.24
CA PHE A 32 -13.39 -9.51 -7.14
C PHE A 32 -12.15 -10.21 -6.61
N PHE A 33 -12.10 -10.47 -5.33
CA PHE A 33 -11.06 -11.26 -4.71
C PHE A 33 -11.65 -12.51 -4.07
N ARG A 34 -10.82 -13.53 -3.88
CA ARG A 34 -11.19 -14.69 -3.06
C ARG A 34 -10.79 -14.42 -1.63
N ALA A 35 -11.77 -14.32 -0.76
CA ALA A 35 -11.53 -14.11 0.66
C ALA A 35 -10.68 -15.27 1.21
N PRO A 36 -9.53 -15.00 1.86
CA PRO A 36 -8.72 -16.05 2.44
C PRO A 36 -9.49 -16.76 3.58
N GLU A 37 -9.62 -18.07 3.50
CA GLU A 37 -10.07 -18.88 4.61
C GLU A 37 -8.86 -19.32 5.43
N VAL A 38 -8.70 -18.72 6.61
CA VAL A 38 -7.52 -18.93 7.45
C VAL A 38 -7.82 -19.98 8.51
N SER A 39 -7.40 -21.22 8.27
CA SER A 39 -7.39 -22.26 9.31
C SER A 39 -6.08 -22.28 10.10
N THR A 40 -4.96 -22.12 9.43
CA THR A 40 -3.61 -22.02 10.02
C THR A 40 -2.71 -21.14 9.16
N ILE A 41 -1.79 -20.40 9.80
CA ILE A 41 -0.73 -19.66 9.11
C ILE A 41 0.58 -20.40 9.39
N ASP A 42 1.01 -21.27 8.47
CA ASP A 42 2.18 -22.11 8.70
C ASP A 42 3.49 -21.45 8.24
N SER A 43 3.61 -21.06 7.02
CA SER A 43 4.84 -20.43 6.52
C SER A 43 4.59 -19.58 5.28
N PRO A 44 5.27 -18.42 5.13
CA PRO A 44 5.17 -17.64 3.92
C PRO A 44 5.85 -18.35 2.76
N LYS A 45 5.29 -18.22 1.56
CA LYS A 45 6.02 -18.52 0.33
C LYS A 45 7.04 -17.43 0.08
N ALA A 46 8.29 -17.67 0.45
CA ALA A 46 9.38 -16.72 0.26
C ALA A 46 9.46 -16.20 -1.19
N SER A 47 9.13 -17.03 -2.18
CA SER A 47 9.13 -16.66 -3.60
C SER A 47 8.12 -15.57 -3.96
N ALA A 48 7.02 -15.43 -3.23
CA ALA A 48 5.98 -14.44 -3.52
C ALA A 48 6.42 -12.99 -3.22
N ALA A 49 7.33 -12.82 -2.26
CA ALA A 49 7.87 -11.52 -1.87
C ALA A 49 9.23 -11.20 -2.55
N THR A 50 9.72 -12.07 -3.44
CA THR A 50 11.01 -11.85 -4.10
C THR A 50 10.81 -11.00 -5.35
N PRO A 51 11.41 -9.80 -5.44
CA PRO A 51 11.33 -8.98 -6.64
C PRO A 51 12.01 -9.71 -7.81
N SER A 52 11.40 -9.63 -8.99
CA SER A 52 12.01 -10.19 -10.19
C SER A 52 13.38 -9.54 -10.47
N ALA A 53 14.39 -10.36 -10.76
CA ALA A 53 15.71 -9.88 -11.15
C ALA A 53 15.71 -9.03 -12.44
N SER A 54 14.69 -9.19 -13.28
CA SER A 54 14.49 -8.40 -14.50
C SER A 54 14.00 -6.97 -14.25
N VAL A 55 13.52 -6.66 -13.03
CA VAL A 55 13.10 -5.31 -12.67
C VAL A 55 14.31 -4.50 -12.24
N PRO A 56 14.57 -3.32 -12.89
CA PRO A 56 15.68 -2.46 -12.49
C PRO A 56 15.50 -1.89 -11.08
N SER A 57 16.62 -1.46 -10.46
CA SER A 57 16.55 -0.69 -9.22
C SER A 57 16.10 0.76 -9.49
N PRO A 58 15.36 1.41 -8.56
CA PRO A 58 14.91 0.87 -7.27
C PRO A 58 13.75 -0.14 -7.42
N ARG A 59 13.75 -1.17 -6.59
CA ARG A 59 12.72 -2.23 -6.61
C ARG A 59 11.71 -2.02 -5.50
N VAL A 60 10.43 -2.15 -5.86
CA VAL A 60 9.30 -2.07 -4.93
C VAL A 60 8.64 -3.44 -4.84
N VAL A 61 8.33 -3.87 -3.63
CA VAL A 61 7.49 -5.06 -3.39
C VAL A 61 6.22 -4.60 -2.71
N THR A 62 5.07 -4.97 -3.28
CA THR A 62 3.75 -4.65 -2.75
C THR A 62 3.20 -5.83 -1.98
N LEU A 63 2.68 -5.57 -0.78
CA LEU A 63 2.06 -6.54 0.12
C LEU A 63 0.80 -5.91 0.73
N PRO A 64 -0.23 -6.71 1.05
CA PRO A 64 -1.35 -6.20 1.84
C PRO A 64 -0.89 -5.84 3.25
N SER A 65 -1.52 -4.85 3.87
CA SER A 65 -1.31 -4.58 5.28
C SER A 65 -1.91 -5.70 6.15
N PRO A 66 -1.49 -5.84 7.41
CA PRO A 66 -2.05 -6.85 8.31
C PRO A 66 -3.52 -6.57 8.65
N TYR A 67 -3.94 -5.30 8.66
CA TYR A 67 -5.34 -4.92 8.92
C TYR A 67 -6.21 -5.33 7.73
N THR A 68 -5.87 -4.87 6.52
CA THR A 68 -6.56 -5.29 5.28
C THR A 68 -6.65 -6.80 5.15
N PHE A 69 -5.54 -7.53 5.39
CA PHE A 69 -5.56 -9.00 5.33
C PHE A 69 -6.57 -9.60 6.33
N SER A 70 -6.52 -9.17 7.59
CA SER A 70 -7.38 -9.72 8.64
C SER A 70 -8.86 -9.42 8.43
N ARG A 71 -9.16 -8.26 7.84
CA ARG A 71 -10.55 -7.85 7.54
C ARG A 71 -11.10 -8.54 6.28
N ALA A 72 -10.27 -8.79 5.29
CA ALA A 72 -10.63 -9.52 4.09
C ALA A 72 -10.78 -11.03 4.32
N ALA A 73 -10.25 -11.58 5.40
CA ALA A 73 -10.31 -13.00 5.71
C ALA A 73 -11.74 -13.43 6.05
N HIS A 74 -12.15 -14.56 5.46
CA HIS A 74 -13.42 -15.23 5.79
C HIS A 74 -13.30 -16.04 7.08
N ASN A 75 -14.40 -16.15 7.86
CA ASN A 75 -14.49 -16.97 9.08
C ASN A 75 -13.43 -16.73 10.19
N ALA A 76 -12.83 -15.56 10.25
CA ALA A 76 -11.96 -15.22 11.36
C ALA A 76 -12.77 -14.88 12.61
N ALA A 77 -12.77 -15.76 13.60
CA ALA A 77 -13.49 -15.57 14.87
C ALA A 77 -12.87 -14.40 15.70
N ASP A 78 -11.56 -14.25 15.63
CA ASP A 78 -10.79 -13.17 16.30
C ASP A 78 -9.87 -12.51 15.26
N ARG A 79 -10.36 -11.41 14.69
CA ARG A 79 -9.64 -10.66 13.65
C ARG A 79 -8.39 -9.97 14.16
N ASN A 80 -8.35 -9.55 15.40
CA ASN A 80 -7.17 -8.91 15.98
C ASN A 80 -6.06 -9.92 16.25
N ARG A 81 -6.41 -11.12 16.73
CA ARG A 81 -5.46 -12.22 16.85
C ARG A 81 -4.93 -12.65 15.47
N LEU A 82 -5.81 -12.77 14.48
CA LEU A 82 -5.41 -13.08 13.11
C LEU A 82 -4.44 -12.02 12.57
N MET A 83 -4.73 -10.74 12.78
CA MET A 83 -3.87 -9.63 12.35
C MET A 83 -2.45 -9.73 12.92
N GLN A 84 -2.30 -10.05 14.21
CA GLN A 84 -1.00 -10.29 14.83
C GLN A 84 -0.26 -11.49 14.22
N GLN A 85 -0.97 -12.60 14.00
CA GLN A 85 -0.39 -13.79 13.38
C GLN A 85 0.06 -13.52 11.94
N VAL A 86 -0.74 -12.79 11.16
CA VAL A 86 -0.38 -12.37 9.80
C VAL A 86 0.86 -11.50 9.81
N ALA A 87 0.92 -10.50 10.70
CA ALA A 87 2.08 -9.61 10.82
C ALA A 87 3.35 -10.38 11.14
N GLU A 88 3.32 -11.26 12.17
CA GLU A 88 4.51 -11.92 12.68
C GLU A 88 4.96 -13.11 11.85
N ARG A 89 4.02 -13.95 11.41
CA ARG A 89 4.32 -15.24 10.79
C ARG A 89 4.32 -15.21 9.27
N LEU A 90 3.69 -14.20 8.67
CA LEU A 90 3.54 -14.07 7.23
C LEU A 90 4.28 -12.84 6.69
N LEU A 91 3.84 -11.63 7.08
CA LEU A 91 4.35 -10.39 6.47
C LEU A 91 5.80 -10.10 6.88
N ARG A 92 6.13 -10.23 8.15
CA ARG A 92 7.51 -10.00 8.61
C ARG A 92 8.55 -10.88 7.90
N PRO A 93 8.39 -12.20 7.78
CA PRO A 93 9.30 -13.03 6.98
C PRO A 93 9.31 -12.65 5.49
N ALA A 94 8.14 -12.36 4.89
CA ALA A 94 8.05 -11.95 3.50
C ALA A 94 8.81 -10.63 3.24
N MET A 95 8.63 -9.62 4.11
CA MET A 95 9.33 -8.34 4.03
C MET A 95 10.85 -8.50 4.16
N ARG A 96 11.31 -9.36 5.07
CA ARG A 96 12.75 -9.68 5.22
C ARG A 96 13.32 -10.36 3.99
N THR A 97 12.59 -11.30 3.42
CA THR A 97 12.97 -11.96 2.16
C THR A 97 13.05 -10.95 1.02
N ALA A 98 12.06 -10.07 0.90
CA ALA A 98 12.04 -9.01 -0.10
C ALA A 98 13.26 -8.08 0.03
N ALA A 99 13.55 -7.61 1.24
CA ALA A 99 14.69 -6.73 1.52
C ALA A 99 16.02 -7.44 1.22
N ALA A 100 16.19 -8.70 1.63
CA ALA A 100 17.38 -9.50 1.33
C ALA A 100 17.56 -9.74 -0.17
N ALA A 101 16.47 -9.81 -0.94
CA ALA A 101 16.48 -9.91 -2.40
C ALA A 101 16.65 -8.56 -3.12
N GLY A 102 16.88 -7.47 -2.39
CA GLY A 102 17.20 -6.15 -2.93
C GLY A 102 15.99 -5.24 -3.16
N ALA A 103 14.84 -5.49 -2.52
CA ALA A 103 13.76 -4.51 -2.46
C ALA A 103 14.18 -3.32 -1.59
N GLN A 104 14.15 -2.12 -2.15
CA GLN A 104 14.41 -0.88 -1.42
C GLN A 104 13.16 -0.32 -0.74
N VAL A 105 11.99 -0.56 -1.34
CA VAL A 105 10.71 -0.09 -0.83
C VAL A 105 9.77 -1.28 -0.68
N ILE A 106 9.12 -1.36 0.46
CA ILE A 106 7.99 -2.25 0.71
C ILE A 106 6.75 -1.37 0.81
N HIS A 107 5.85 -1.54 -0.14
CA HIS A 107 4.59 -0.85 -0.24
C HIS A 107 3.50 -1.72 0.39
N LEU A 108 2.93 -1.26 1.49
CA LEU A 108 1.83 -1.92 2.19
C LEU A 108 0.52 -1.29 1.79
N GLU A 109 -0.38 -2.07 1.22
CA GLU A 109 -1.70 -1.62 0.78
C GLU A 109 -2.70 -1.69 1.92
N GLU A 110 -3.30 -0.54 2.26
CA GLU A 110 -4.27 -0.38 3.35
C GLU A 110 -5.53 0.37 2.90
N PRO A 111 -6.33 -0.19 1.99
CA PRO A 111 -7.58 0.43 1.60
C PRO A 111 -8.70 0.27 2.65
N TRP A 112 -8.64 -0.74 3.51
CA TRP A 112 -9.72 -1.05 4.43
C TRP A 112 -9.94 0.05 5.45
N LEU A 113 -8.84 0.59 5.98
CA LEU A 113 -8.84 1.63 7.00
C LEU A 113 -9.56 2.91 6.54
N THR A 114 -9.34 3.33 5.30
CA THR A 114 -9.93 4.56 4.75
C THR A 114 -11.33 4.34 4.19
N TYR A 115 -11.62 3.16 3.65
CA TYR A 115 -12.92 2.87 3.05
C TYR A 115 -14.00 2.51 4.08
N TYR A 116 -13.69 1.60 5.01
CA TYR A 116 -14.64 1.13 6.03
C TYR A 116 -14.38 1.74 7.41
N GLY A 117 -13.24 2.39 7.59
CA GLY A 117 -12.81 2.90 8.89
C GLY A 117 -12.07 1.87 9.75
N ILE A 118 -11.62 2.33 10.90
CA ILE A 118 -11.00 1.51 11.93
C ILE A 118 -11.54 1.91 13.30
N ASP A 119 -12.04 0.93 14.04
CA ASP A 119 -12.53 1.15 15.40
C ASP A 119 -11.38 1.46 16.36
N ASP A 120 -11.65 2.26 17.39
CA ASP A 120 -10.64 2.59 18.40
C ASP A 120 -10.08 1.37 19.13
N ALA A 121 -10.90 0.34 19.31
CA ALA A 121 -10.48 -0.93 19.89
C ALA A 121 -9.46 -1.69 19.02
N ASP A 122 -9.51 -1.51 17.70
CA ASP A 122 -8.63 -2.16 16.74
C ASP A 122 -7.33 -1.39 16.49
N TRP A 123 -7.30 -0.09 16.80
CA TRP A 123 -6.16 0.76 16.49
C TRP A 123 -4.88 0.32 17.21
N LYS A 124 -4.96 0.09 18.53
CA LYS A 124 -3.79 -0.35 19.30
C LYS A 124 -3.24 -1.71 18.85
N PRO A 125 -4.07 -2.75 18.63
CA PRO A 125 -3.65 -3.99 17.98
C PRO A 125 -3.01 -3.76 16.61
N PHE A 126 -3.58 -2.90 15.76
CA PHE A 126 -3.02 -2.58 14.45
C PHE A 126 -1.62 -1.95 14.54
N ALA A 127 -1.46 -0.94 15.37
CA ALA A 127 -0.17 -0.29 15.59
C ALA A 127 0.89 -1.28 16.12
N ALA A 128 0.51 -2.19 17.01
CA ALA A 128 1.39 -3.24 17.51
C ALA A 128 1.79 -4.24 16.41
N ALA A 129 0.86 -4.64 15.55
CA ALA A 129 1.13 -5.51 14.42
C ALA A 129 2.12 -4.87 13.44
N VAL A 130 1.90 -3.59 13.10
CA VAL A 130 2.81 -2.83 12.24
C VAL A 130 4.21 -2.74 12.86
N ALA A 131 4.31 -2.37 14.13
CA ALA A 131 5.59 -2.28 14.84
C ALA A 131 6.34 -3.62 14.88
N SER A 132 5.62 -4.71 15.11
CA SER A 132 6.20 -6.07 15.13
C SER A 132 6.81 -6.44 13.78
N MET A 133 6.09 -6.22 12.67
CA MET A 133 6.56 -6.65 11.36
C MET A 133 7.65 -5.77 10.77
N THR A 134 7.72 -4.49 11.16
CA THR A 134 8.72 -3.54 10.65
C THR A 134 10.02 -3.51 11.46
N SER A 135 9.99 -4.05 12.68
CA SER A 135 11.14 -4.03 13.60
C SER A 135 12.40 -4.65 13.00
N GLY A 136 13.48 -3.87 12.95
CA GLY A 136 14.80 -4.29 12.46
C GLY A 136 14.85 -4.52 10.95
N LEU A 137 13.89 -3.98 10.18
CA LEU A 137 13.90 -4.04 8.73
C LEU A 137 14.71 -2.88 8.14
N ALA A 138 15.61 -3.17 7.20
CA ALA A 138 16.47 -2.17 6.55
C ALA A 138 15.87 -1.58 5.27
N ALA A 139 14.61 -1.86 4.95
CA ALA A 139 13.91 -1.32 3.78
C ALA A 139 13.01 -0.14 4.18
N ILE A 140 12.73 0.74 3.22
CA ILE A 140 11.70 1.77 3.33
C ILE A 140 10.34 1.07 3.34
N VAL A 141 9.52 1.32 4.36
CA VAL A 141 8.17 0.78 4.45
C VAL A 141 7.18 1.93 4.34
N ILE A 142 6.30 1.88 3.34
CA ILE A 142 5.25 2.87 3.13
C ILE A 142 3.90 2.18 3.30
N LEU A 143 3.10 2.66 4.25
CA LEU A 143 1.70 2.25 4.40
C LEU A 143 0.82 3.18 3.57
N HIS A 144 0.21 2.67 2.53
CA HIS A 144 -0.61 3.44 1.59
C HIS A 144 -2.10 3.20 1.85
N CYS A 145 -2.77 4.24 2.33
CA CYS A 145 -4.22 4.30 2.53
C CYS A 145 -4.88 4.89 1.30
N TYR A 146 -5.88 4.20 0.74
CA TYR A 146 -6.57 4.63 -0.47
C TYR A 146 -8.04 4.18 -0.49
N PHE A 147 -8.80 4.57 -1.52
CA PHE A 147 -10.26 4.41 -1.66
C PHE A 147 -11.10 5.23 -0.67
N GLY A 148 -10.50 6.11 0.10
CA GLY A 148 -11.22 6.98 1.01
C GLY A 148 -10.33 8.09 1.57
N ASP A 149 -10.96 9.02 2.29
CA ASP A 149 -10.29 10.14 2.92
C ASP A 149 -9.43 9.69 4.10
N ALA A 150 -8.13 9.92 4.03
CA ALA A 150 -7.19 9.62 5.09
C ALA A 150 -7.13 10.72 6.18
N SER A 151 -7.71 11.90 5.95
CA SER A 151 -7.60 13.07 6.84
C SER A 151 -7.96 12.76 8.30
N PRO A 152 -9.05 12.02 8.63
CA PRO A 152 -9.40 11.71 10.02
C PRO A 152 -8.36 10.85 10.75
N HIS A 153 -7.52 10.15 9.99
CA HIS A 153 -6.57 9.17 10.51
C HIS A 153 -5.12 9.64 10.51
N LEU A 154 -4.78 10.72 9.77
CA LEU A 154 -3.40 11.18 9.54
C LEU A 154 -2.60 11.30 10.85
N LYS A 155 -3.16 11.95 11.87
CA LYS A 155 -2.46 12.10 13.16
C LYS A 155 -2.04 10.75 13.76
N ARG A 156 -2.92 9.76 13.72
CA ARG A 156 -2.64 8.42 14.27
C ARG A 156 -1.71 7.61 13.35
N LEU A 157 -1.82 7.80 12.02
CA LEU A 157 -0.95 7.17 11.04
C LEU A 157 0.49 7.65 11.19
N MET A 158 0.70 8.92 11.54
CA MET A 158 2.04 9.47 11.79
C MET A 158 2.76 8.81 12.98
N ASP A 159 2.03 8.24 13.93
CA ASP A 159 2.61 7.54 15.10
C ASP A 159 3.02 6.09 14.78
N LEU A 160 2.64 5.54 13.62
CA LEU A 160 2.97 4.16 13.25
C LEU A 160 4.47 3.98 12.98
N GLN A 161 4.99 2.80 13.28
CA GLN A 161 6.39 2.43 13.06
C GLN A 161 6.63 2.03 11.59
N VAL A 162 6.36 2.97 10.68
CA VAL A 162 6.66 2.87 9.23
C VAL A 162 7.51 4.05 8.80
N THR A 163 8.21 3.91 7.69
CA THR A 163 9.08 4.96 7.15
C THR A 163 8.27 6.10 6.52
N GLY A 164 7.13 5.77 5.92
CA GLY A 164 6.26 6.75 5.26
C GLY A 164 4.80 6.33 5.25
N ILE A 165 3.95 7.32 4.98
CA ILE A 165 2.51 7.17 4.78
C ILE A 165 2.18 7.53 3.34
N GLY A 166 1.35 6.73 2.70
CA GLY A 166 0.77 7.02 1.39
C GLY A 166 -0.69 7.44 1.53
N VAL A 167 -1.11 8.41 0.73
CA VAL A 167 -2.47 8.92 0.69
C VAL A 167 -3.01 9.00 -0.73
N ASP A 168 -4.29 8.76 -0.87
CA ASP A 168 -5.07 8.91 -2.10
C ASP A 168 -5.49 10.38 -2.24
N LEU A 169 -4.85 11.13 -3.15
CA LEU A 169 -5.20 12.55 -3.38
C LEU A 169 -6.47 12.76 -4.22
N VAL A 170 -7.11 11.69 -4.67
CA VAL A 170 -8.45 11.77 -5.28
C VAL A 170 -9.52 11.90 -4.19
N GLU A 171 -9.28 11.31 -3.02
CA GLU A 171 -10.22 11.25 -1.90
C GLU A 171 -9.78 12.13 -0.71
N THR A 172 -8.48 12.37 -0.54
CA THR A 172 -7.92 13.16 0.57
C THR A 172 -7.54 14.56 0.09
N ASP A 173 -8.06 15.59 0.76
CA ASP A 173 -7.68 16.98 0.47
C ASP A 173 -6.20 17.24 0.84
N VAL A 174 -5.47 17.84 -0.08
CA VAL A 174 -4.07 18.26 0.13
C VAL A 174 -3.93 19.16 1.36
N ALA A 175 -4.91 20.03 1.62
CA ALA A 175 -4.89 20.93 2.78
C ALA A 175 -4.87 20.18 4.11
N ALA A 176 -5.41 18.95 4.16
CA ALA A 176 -5.41 18.12 5.35
C ALA A 176 -4.04 17.53 5.69
N LEU A 177 -3.10 17.50 4.76
CA LEU A 177 -1.76 16.91 4.97
C LEU A 177 -0.96 17.65 6.06
N GLY A 178 -1.19 18.96 6.22
CA GLY A 178 -0.49 19.76 7.22
C GLY A 178 1.03 19.85 6.96
N LYS A 179 1.79 20.26 7.99
CA LYS A 179 3.26 20.44 7.91
C LYS A 179 4.04 19.51 8.85
N ASP A 180 3.38 18.66 9.57
CA ASP A 180 4.01 17.85 10.63
C ASP A 180 4.48 16.48 10.11
N TRP A 181 5.29 16.52 9.04
CA TRP A 181 5.86 15.32 8.43
C TRP A 181 7.33 15.07 8.79
N ALA A 182 7.85 15.76 9.81
CA ALA A 182 9.25 15.66 10.22
C ALA A 182 9.65 14.21 10.48
N GLY A 183 10.57 13.70 9.65
CA GLY A 183 11.13 12.35 9.75
C GLY A 183 10.31 11.25 9.05
N LYS A 184 9.14 11.55 8.46
CA LYS A 184 8.39 10.60 7.63
C LYS A 184 8.38 10.98 6.16
N SER A 185 8.39 9.96 5.31
CA SER A 185 8.18 10.11 3.88
C SER A 185 6.68 10.16 3.57
N LEU A 186 6.32 10.89 2.53
CA LEU A 186 4.96 10.96 2.00
C LEU A 186 4.91 10.32 0.62
N LEU A 187 4.00 9.39 0.40
CA LEU A 187 3.62 8.93 -0.93
C LEU A 187 2.30 9.57 -1.31
N ILE A 188 2.26 10.25 -2.44
CA ILE A 188 1.03 10.82 -2.99
C ILE A 188 0.51 10.00 -4.15
N GLY A 189 -0.72 9.52 -4.02
CA GLY A 189 -1.49 8.91 -5.08
C GLY A 189 -2.11 9.99 -5.98
N CYS A 190 -1.29 10.57 -6.87
CA CYS A 190 -1.65 11.75 -7.67
C CYS A 190 -2.27 11.42 -9.03
N LEU A 191 -2.30 10.15 -9.43
CA LEU A 191 -2.98 9.69 -10.64
C LEU A 191 -4.16 8.79 -10.27
N ASN A 192 -5.32 9.05 -10.86
CA ASN A 192 -6.55 8.31 -10.56
C ASN A 192 -6.58 6.94 -11.27
N GLY A 193 -6.33 5.86 -10.54
CA GLY A 193 -6.36 4.49 -11.05
C GLY A 193 -7.76 3.98 -11.45
N ARG A 194 -8.83 4.73 -11.15
CA ARG A 194 -10.22 4.40 -11.50
C ARG A 194 -10.77 5.24 -12.65
N SER A 195 -10.00 6.19 -13.18
CA SER A 195 -10.39 7.05 -14.31
C SER A 195 -9.48 6.79 -15.52
N SER A 196 -10.08 6.65 -16.70
CA SER A 196 -9.33 6.53 -17.95
C SER A 196 -8.73 7.86 -18.45
N VAL A 197 -9.06 8.96 -17.82
CA VAL A 197 -8.46 10.26 -18.12
C VAL A 197 -7.02 10.28 -17.64
N VAL A 198 -6.08 10.62 -18.52
CA VAL A 198 -4.66 10.80 -18.18
C VAL A 198 -4.48 12.23 -17.67
N GLU A 199 -3.94 12.38 -16.48
CA GLU A 199 -3.78 13.68 -15.81
C GLU A 199 -2.87 14.62 -16.61
N PRO A 200 -3.19 15.93 -16.65
CA PRO A 200 -2.34 16.93 -17.29
C PRO A 200 -0.96 16.99 -16.63
N LEU A 201 0.11 16.95 -17.45
CA LEU A 201 1.48 16.89 -16.93
C LEU A 201 1.81 18.10 -16.04
N ASP A 202 1.58 19.30 -16.55
CA ASP A 202 1.99 20.52 -15.86
C ASP A 202 1.22 20.73 -14.55
N ALA A 203 -0.08 20.48 -14.54
CA ALA A 203 -0.88 20.55 -13.31
C ALA A 203 -0.43 19.54 -12.24
N THR A 204 -0.05 18.32 -12.64
CA THR A 204 0.44 17.31 -11.71
C THR A 204 1.84 17.65 -11.19
N VAL A 205 2.69 18.25 -12.02
CA VAL A 205 4.00 18.77 -11.59
C VAL A 205 3.84 19.92 -10.60
N GLU A 206 2.95 20.87 -10.88
CA GLU A 206 2.64 21.99 -9.96
C GLU A 206 2.11 21.49 -8.61
N LEU A 207 1.19 20.53 -8.61
CA LEU A 207 0.69 19.89 -7.40
C LEU A 207 1.82 19.22 -6.61
N THR A 208 2.68 18.48 -7.29
CA THR A 208 3.83 17.81 -6.66
C THR A 208 4.77 18.81 -6.00
N ARG A 209 5.08 19.91 -6.71
CA ARG A 209 5.92 20.99 -6.17
C ARG A 209 5.25 21.68 -4.98
N TYR A 210 3.98 22.02 -5.12
CA TYR A 210 3.23 22.65 -4.03
C TYR A 210 3.28 21.80 -2.74
N ILE A 211 3.11 20.48 -2.87
CA ILE A 211 3.17 19.56 -1.72
C ILE A 211 4.61 19.51 -1.17
N ALA A 212 5.64 19.41 -2.02
CA ALA A 212 7.02 19.41 -1.57
C ALA A 212 7.36 20.67 -0.77
N ASP A 213 6.90 21.85 -1.23
CA ASP A 213 7.21 23.16 -0.64
C ASP A 213 6.39 23.41 0.66
N THR A 214 5.14 22.97 0.71
CA THR A 214 4.23 23.28 1.81
C THR A 214 4.19 22.22 2.91
N VAL A 215 4.24 20.95 2.56
CA VAL A 215 4.18 19.81 3.49
C VAL A 215 5.59 19.45 4.00
N GLN A 216 6.60 19.55 3.16
CA GLN A 216 8.02 19.30 3.47
C GLN A 216 8.28 17.92 4.10
N PRO A 217 7.80 16.83 3.48
CA PRO A 217 8.09 15.49 3.98
C PRO A 217 9.60 15.18 3.85
N ARG A 218 10.07 14.18 4.61
CA ARG A 218 11.47 13.73 4.48
C ARG A 218 11.81 13.32 3.05
N ASP A 219 10.97 12.52 2.43
CA ASP A 219 11.03 12.13 1.01
C ASP A 219 9.62 12.18 0.43
N LEU A 220 9.49 12.57 -0.83
CA LEU A 220 8.22 12.56 -1.56
C LEU A 220 8.24 11.49 -2.64
N TYR A 221 7.29 10.56 -2.56
CA TYR A 221 7.07 9.50 -3.54
C TYR A 221 5.79 9.77 -4.34
N LEU A 222 5.83 9.48 -5.63
CA LEU A 222 4.69 9.62 -6.53
C LEU A 222 4.15 8.25 -6.92
N SER A 223 2.83 8.10 -6.91
CA SER A 223 2.14 6.88 -7.30
C SER A 223 0.79 7.19 -7.95
N SER A 224 0.13 6.15 -8.48
CA SER A 224 -1.33 6.18 -8.61
C SER A 224 -1.99 6.11 -7.24
N ASN A 225 -3.22 6.60 -7.12
CA ASN A 225 -3.97 6.56 -5.87
C ASN A 225 -4.31 5.12 -5.43
N CYS A 226 -4.52 4.25 -6.40
CA CYS A 226 -4.76 2.81 -6.22
C CYS A 226 -4.15 2.05 -7.40
N GLU A 227 -4.41 0.74 -7.48
CA GLU A 227 -3.91 -0.11 -8.55
C GLU A 227 -4.46 0.30 -9.93
N LEU A 228 -3.64 0.20 -10.96
CA LEU A 228 -4.02 0.55 -12.35
C LEU A 228 -4.72 -0.59 -13.10
N GLN A 229 -4.91 -1.73 -12.47
CA GLN A 229 -5.53 -2.91 -13.10
C GLN A 229 -7.03 -2.72 -13.43
N TYR A 230 -7.67 -1.69 -12.88
CA TYR A 230 -9.07 -1.33 -13.19
C TYR A 230 -9.20 -0.66 -14.56
N LEU A 231 -8.07 -0.30 -15.17
CA LEU A 231 -8.01 0.43 -16.44
C LEU A 231 -7.67 -0.49 -17.60
N PRO A 232 -8.08 -0.14 -18.83
CA PRO A 232 -7.54 -0.77 -20.02
C PRO A 232 -6.01 -0.66 -20.06
N THR A 233 -5.33 -1.71 -20.49
CA THR A 233 -3.85 -1.79 -20.47
C THR A 233 -3.16 -0.57 -21.09
N GLY A 234 -3.64 -0.11 -22.26
CA GLY A 234 -3.06 1.07 -22.92
C GLY A 234 -3.20 2.38 -22.12
N VAL A 235 -4.27 2.52 -21.33
CA VAL A 235 -4.45 3.67 -20.42
C VAL A 235 -3.53 3.54 -19.22
N ALA A 236 -3.45 2.35 -18.62
CA ALA A 236 -2.55 2.08 -17.50
C ALA A 236 -1.09 2.38 -17.89
N GLU A 237 -0.64 1.95 -19.06
CA GLU A 237 0.70 2.26 -19.59
C GLU A 237 0.92 3.76 -19.78
N GLN A 238 -0.07 4.50 -20.30
CA GLN A 238 0.03 5.95 -20.43
C GLN A 238 0.18 6.63 -19.08
N LYS A 239 -0.57 6.20 -18.06
CA LYS A 239 -0.45 6.73 -16.70
C LYS A 239 0.90 6.43 -16.07
N VAL A 240 1.44 5.24 -16.25
CA VAL A 240 2.80 4.90 -15.78
C VAL A 240 3.86 5.80 -16.44
N ARG A 241 3.75 6.05 -17.76
CA ARG A 241 4.64 6.99 -18.45
C ARG A 241 4.49 8.42 -17.90
N ARG A 242 3.24 8.87 -17.70
CA ARG A 242 2.93 10.16 -17.11
C ARG A 242 3.55 10.33 -15.72
N LEU A 243 3.47 9.31 -14.87
CA LEU A 243 4.10 9.32 -13.55
C LEU A 243 5.62 9.54 -13.64
N GLY A 244 6.28 8.84 -14.59
CA GLY A 244 7.71 9.03 -14.85
C GLY A 244 8.07 10.43 -15.38
N GLU A 245 7.20 11.03 -16.21
CA GLU A 245 7.36 12.41 -16.71
C GLU A 245 7.23 13.44 -15.58
N VAL A 246 6.21 13.29 -14.73
CA VAL A 246 6.00 14.14 -13.55
C VAL A 246 7.21 14.06 -12.62
N ALA A 247 7.66 12.86 -12.29
CA ALA A 247 8.80 12.65 -11.39
C ALA A 247 10.08 13.33 -11.90
N ARG A 248 10.38 13.24 -13.20
CA ARG A 248 11.54 13.90 -13.81
C ARG A 248 11.44 15.42 -13.74
N LYS A 249 10.31 15.99 -14.20
CA LYS A 249 10.11 17.44 -14.20
C LYS A 249 10.11 18.03 -12.78
N ALA A 250 9.43 17.36 -11.84
CA ALA A 250 9.39 17.82 -10.46
C ALA A 250 10.80 17.83 -9.83
N LYS A 251 11.62 16.80 -10.10
CA LYS A 251 13.00 16.73 -9.61
C LYS A 251 13.87 17.88 -10.15
N GLU A 252 13.72 18.25 -11.41
CA GLU A 252 14.44 19.37 -12.02
C GLU A 252 14.12 20.70 -11.33
N LEU A 253 12.87 20.88 -10.88
CA LEU A 253 12.40 22.11 -10.24
C LEU A 253 12.78 22.21 -8.75
N VAL A 254 12.97 21.09 -8.06
CA VAL A 254 13.37 21.05 -6.62
C VAL A 254 14.90 21.14 -6.44
N SER A 255 15.67 20.92 -7.50
CA SER A 255 17.14 20.90 -7.48
C SER A 255 17.80 22.26 -7.75
N VAL A 256 17.00 23.35 -7.76
CA VAL A 256 17.50 24.73 -7.98
C VAL A 256 17.45 25.53 -6.64
#